data_35e43fcafc7aa623cf0feaf5090dd733
#
_entry.id   35e43fcafc7aa623cf0feaf5090dd733
#
_cell.length_a   1.000
_cell.length_b   1.000
_cell.length_c   1.000
_cell.angle_alpha   90.00
_cell.angle_beta   90.00
_cell.angle_gamma   90.00
#
_symmetry.space_group_name_H-M   'P 1'
#
loop_
_entity.id
_entity.type
_entity.pdbx_description
1 polymer ?
#
loop_
_entity_poly.entity_id
_entity_poly.type
_entity_poly.pdbx_seq_one_letter_code
_entity_poly.pdbx_strand_id
1 'polypeptide(L)'
;MKPSWRQCRKVTGAGGLGAPLAGSSPARGAGQARRAYVAPGPRGALGGPGCRALSSGGGGGGGGGEYKTHFAASLADPERFWGKAAEQISWYKPWTKTLENRHPSTSWFVEGMLNICYNAIDRHIENGKGDKIAIIYDSPVTNTKATITYKEVLEQESVPLAPGRDLDWDEEMAKAQSHDCVPVLSEHPLYILYTSGTTGLPKGVVRPTGGYAVMLNWTMSSVYGLKPGEVWWAASDLGWVVGHSYICYGPLLHGNTTVLYEGKPVGTPDAGAYFRVLAEHGVAALFTAPTAIRAIRQQDPGAALGKQYSLTRFKTLFVAGERCDAETLEWSKKVFRVPVLDHWWQTETGSPITASCIGLGNSKTPPPGQAGKSVPGYNVMVLDDNMQKLKARCLGNIVVKLPLPPGAFSGLWKNQEAFKHLYFEKFPGYYDTMDAGYMDEEGYLYVMSRVDDVINVAGHRISAGAIEESVLSHGTVGDCAVVGKEDPLKGHVPLALCVLREGINTTEEQVLKEIIKHVRQSIGPVAAFQGAVFVKQLPKTRSGKIPRSALSALVNGKPYKVTPTIEDPSIFRHIEEVLKKAS
;
A
#
# COMPACT_ATOMS: atom_id res chain seq x y z
N MET A 1 -1.77 -5.70 -24.10
CA MET A 1 -3.14 -5.44 -23.60
C MET A 1 -3.17 -4.00 -23.11
N LYS A 2 -3.90 -3.15 -23.79
CA LYS A 2 -4.15 -1.79 -23.26
C LYS A 2 -5.14 -1.92 -22.11
N PRO A 3 -4.89 -1.39 -20.91
CA PRO A 3 -5.85 -1.47 -19.82
C PRO A 3 -7.05 -0.58 -20.12
N SER A 4 -8.25 -1.15 -20.09
CA SER A 4 -9.48 -0.39 -20.29
C SER A 4 -9.86 0.35 -18.99
N TRP A 5 -9.53 1.61 -18.89
CA TRP A 5 -9.86 2.51 -17.78
C TRP A 5 -11.36 2.78 -17.61
N ARG A 6 -12.18 2.34 -18.55
CA ARG A 6 -13.64 2.42 -18.46
C ARG A 6 -14.25 1.58 -17.33
N GLN A 7 -13.49 0.67 -16.72
CA GLN A 7 -13.95 -0.08 -15.54
C GLN A 7 -14.24 0.81 -14.33
N CYS A 8 -13.62 1.97 -14.19
CA CYS A 8 -13.93 2.90 -13.08
C CYS A 8 -15.39 3.40 -13.11
N ARG A 9 -16.00 3.54 -14.28
CA ARG A 9 -17.43 3.91 -14.38
C ARG A 9 -18.40 2.75 -14.10
N LYS A 10 -17.99 1.49 -14.34
CA LYS A 10 -18.88 0.32 -14.16
C LYS A 10 -18.93 -0.24 -12.75
N VAL A 11 -17.93 -0.01 -11.92
CA VAL A 11 -17.89 -0.55 -10.54
C VAL A 11 -18.95 0.10 -9.64
N THR A 12 -19.44 1.27 -10.00
CA THR A 12 -20.44 2.01 -9.20
C THR A 12 -21.89 1.77 -9.61
N GLY A 13 -22.17 1.02 -10.69
CA GLY A 13 -23.51 0.90 -11.28
C GLY A 13 -24.22 -0.45 -11.21
N ALA A 14 -23.62 -1.50 -10.68
CA ALA A 14 -24.21 -2.84 -10.71
C ALA A 14 -24.36 -3.45 -9.32
N GLY A 15 -25.52 -3.32 -8.72
CA GLY A 15 -25.83 -3.93 -7.43
C GLY A 15 -27.28 -3.79 -6.98
N GLY A 16 -28.22 -3.82 -7.89
CA GLY A 16 -29.63 -4.02 -7.57
C GLY A 16 -29.99 -5.51 -7.59
N LEU A 17 -29.94 -6.18 -6.45
CA LEU A 17 -30.61 -7.47 -6.28
C LEU A 17 -32.10 -7.23 -6.08
N GLY A 18 -32.88 -7.33 -7.15
CA GLY A 18 -34.33 -7.42 -7.13
C GLY A 18 -34.79 -8.78 -7.64
N ALA A 19 -35.47 -9.53 -6.79
CA ALA A 19 -36.17 -10.76 -7.15
C ALA A 19 -37.29 -10.51 -8.17
N PRO A 20 -37.66 -11.51 -9.01
CA PRO A 20 -38.67 -11.30 -10.02
C PRO A 20 -40.08 -11.43 -9.45
N LEU A 21 -40.93 -10.47 -9.70
CA LEU A 21 -42.39 -10.65 -9.68
C LEU A 21 -42.93 -10.31 -11.07
N ALA A 22 -43.69 -11.26 -11.56
CA ALA A 22 -44.36 -11.26 -12.85
C ALA A 22 -45.50 -10.24 -12.92
N GLY A 23 -45.78 -9.75 -14.14
CA GLY A 23 -47.15 -9.37 -14.47
C GLY A 23 -47.36 -8.03 -15.18
N SER A 24 -47.71 -8.14 -16.49
CA SER A 24 -48.59 -7.28 -17.27
C SER A 24 -48.18 -5.92 -17.75
N SER A 25 -47.93 -5.80 -19.06
CA SER A 25 -48.22 -4.61 -19.90
C SER A 25 -49.74 -4.37 -20.00
N PRO A 26 -50.29 -3.21 -20.42
CA PRO A 26 -49.87 -2.51 -21.63
C PRO A 26 -50.00 -0.96 -21.71
N ALA A 27 -49.31 -0.41 -22.71
CA ALA A 27 -49.77 0.61 -23.67
C ALA A 27 -49.93 2.09 -23.31
N ARG A 28 -49.21 2.87 -24.15
CA ARG A 28 -49.55 4.17 -24.79
C ARG A 28 -49.43 5.48 -23.98
N GLY A 29 -48.62 6.33 -24.60
CA GLY A 29 -49.02 7.71 -24.69
C GLY A 29 -47.94 8.79 -24.50
N ALA A 30 -47.47 9.26 -25.66
CA ALA A 30 -47.21 10.68 -25.93
C ALA A 30 -46.29 11.52 -25.03
N GLY A 31 -45.14 11.85 -25.60
CA GLY A 31 -44.66 13.23 -25.79
C GLY A 31 -44.65 14.18 -24.60
N GLN A 32 -43.49 14.61 -24.26
CA GLN A 32 -43.12 16.04 -24.28
C GLN A 32 -41.98 16.38 -23.34
N ALA A 33 -41.21 17.34 -23.83
CA ALA A 33 -40.39 18.28 -23.08
C ALA A 33 -39.07 17.77 -22.46
N ARG A 34 -38.01 17.88 -23.27
CA ARG A 34 -36.66 18.13 -22.80
C ARG A 34 -36.70 19.33 -21.83
N ARG A 35 -36.68 19.07 -20.54
CA ARG A 35 -36.22 20.05 -19.56
C ARG A 35 -34.73 19.77 -19.34
N ALA A 36 -33.90 20.66 -19.88
CA ALA A 36 -32.52 20.77 -19.48
C ALA A 36 -32.51 21.01 -17.96
N TYR A 37 -31.97 20.07 -17.21
CA TYR A 37 -31.69 20.26 -15.80
C TYR A 37 -30.43 21.13 -15.76
N VAL A 38 -30.63 22.43 -15.58
CA VAL A 38 -29.58 23.37 -15.22
C VAL A 38 -29.21 23.02 -13.79
N ALA A 39 -28.00 22.50 -13.58
CA ALA A 39 -27.41 22.36 -12.27
C ALA A 39 -27.51 23.72 -11.56
N PRO A 40 -27.93 23.78 -10.27
CA PRO A 40 -27.93 25.04 -9.54
C PRO A 40 -26.48 25.52 -9.43
N GLY A 41 -26.15 26.59 -10.14
CA GLY A 41 -24.89 27.29 -10.01
C GLY A 41 -24.60 27.63 -8.55
N PRO A 42 -23.36 27.76 -8.15
CA PRO A 42 -23.02 28.10 -6.77
C PRO A 42 -23.67 29.43 -6.42
N ARG A 43 -24.57 29.44 -5.44
CA ARG A 43 -25.12 30.67 -4.87
C ARG A 43 -23.98 31.51 -4.36
N GLY A 44 -23.97 32.75 -4.76
CA GLY A 44 -22.96 33.75 -4.59
C GLY A 44 -22.30 33.73 -3.22
N ALA A 45 -21.00 33.79 -3.25
CA ALA A 45 -20.16 34.04 -2.10
C ALA A 45 -20.55 35.37 -1.46
N LEU A 46 -21.16 35.33 -0.28
CA LEU A 46 -21.10 36.42 0.65
C LEU A 46 -19.65 36.58 1.08
N GLY A 47 -19.06 37.74 0.79
CA GLY A 47 -17.68 38.05 1.08
C GLY A 47 -17.38 37.90 2.56
N GLY A 48 -16.60 36.86 2.89
CA GLY A 48 -15.87 36.74 4.13
C GLY A 48 -14.41 37.16 3.91
N PRO A 49 -13.71 37.71 4.93
CA PRO A 49 -12.44 38.36 4.75
C PRO A 49 -11.36 37.39 4.23
N GLY A 50 -10.63 37.88 3.26
CA GLY A 50 -9.64 37.16 2.47
C GLY A 50 -8.74 36.23 3.27
N CYS A 51 -8.66 34.99 2.82
CA CYS A 51 -7.55 34.10 3.13
C CYS A 51 -6.27 34.73 2.56
N ARG A 52 -5.59 35.53 3.38
CA ARG A 52 -4.19 35.85 3.13
C ARG A 52 -3.41 34.53 3.11
N ALA A 53 -2.84 34.23 1.97
CA ALA A 53 -1.75 33.28 1.88
C ALA A 53 -0.71 33.72 2.90
N LEU A 54 -0.46 32.90 3.90
CA LEU A 54 0.69 33.07 4.78
C LEU A 54 1.93 32.84 3.91
N SER A 55 2.47 33.94 3.41
CA SER A 55 3.78 34.01 2.85
C SER A 55 4.77 33.54 3.91
N SER A 56 5.57 32.54 3.55
CA SER A 56 6.71 32.06 4.30
C SER A 56 7.67 33.22 4.59
N GLY A 57 7.57 33.77 5.79
CA GLY A 57 8.64 34.54 6.39
C GLY A 57 9.74 33.57 6.78
N GLY A 58 10.94 33.76 6.25
CA GLY A 58 12.13 33.01 6.62
C GLY A 58 12.47 33.19 8.10
N GLY A 59 12.68 32.07 8.78
CA GLY A 59 13.20 31.98 10.13
C GLY A 59 13.59 30.52 10.36
N GLY A 60 14.88 30.21 10.37
CA GLY A 60 15.41 28.89 10.65
C GLY A 60 15.05 28.43 12.05
N GLY A 61 14.58 27.15 12.16
CA GLY A 61 14.38 26.49 13.45
C GLY A 61 13.21 25.52 13.43
N GLY A 62 13.46 24.19 13.36
CA GLY A 62 12.52 23.16 13.77
C GLY A 62 11.48 22.70 12.74
N GLY A 63 11.92 21.97 11.71
CA GLY A 63 11.01 21.22 10.81
C GLY A 63 10.17 20.20 11.58
N GLY A 64 8.84 20.37 11.63
CA GLY A 64 7.93 19.45 12.29
C GLY A 64 6.74 20.10 12.99
N GLY A 65 6.64 21.42 13.02
CA GLY A 65 5.55 22.13 13.72
C GLY A 65 4.19 21.85 13.08
N GLU A 66 4.09 21.85 11.77
CA GLU A 66 2.85 21.62 11.04
C GLU A 66 2.35 20.20 11.23
N TYR A 67 3.22 19.21 11.12
CA TYR A 67 2.88 17.82 11.38
C TYR A 67 2.32 17.63 12.79
N LYS A 68 2.99 18.15 13.82
CA LYS A 68 2.54 18.02 15.21
C LYS A 68 1.15 18.63 15.40
N THR A 69 0.89 19.78 14.79
CA THR A 69 -0.40 20.46 14.84
C THR A 69 -1.49 19.62 14.17
N HIS A 70 -1.25 19.12 12.98
CA HIS A 70 -2.23 18.27 12.26
C HIS A 70 -2.46 16.95 13.00
N PHE A 71 -1.41 16.30 13.50
CA PHE A 71 -1.53 15.07 14.25
C PHE A 71 -2.34 15.26 15.53
N ALA A 72 -2.02 16.28 16.33
CA ALA A 72 -2.77 16.58 17.55
C ALA A 72 -4.25 16.91 17.25
N ALA A 73 -4.50 17.75 16.26
CA ALA A 73 -5.87 18.12 15.86
C ALA A 73 -6.68 16.91 15.38
N SER A 74 -6.08 16.02 14.60
CA SER A 74 -6.77 14.83 14.07
C SER A 74 -7.19 13.84 15.15
N LEU A 75 -6.50 13.81 16.28
CA LEU A 75 -6.83 12.94 17.42
C LEU A 75 -7.75 13.65 18.44
N ALA A 76 -7.60 14.96 18.64
CA ALA A 76 -8.41 15.73 19.59
C ALA A 76 -9.84 15.96 19.07
N ASP A 77 -9.99 16.28 17.79
CA ASP A 77 -11.28 16.50 17.14
C ASP A 77 -11.28 15.92 15.72
N PRO A 78 -11.42 14.58 15.59
CA PRO A 78 -11.40 13.91 14.30
C PRO A 78 -12.55 14.36 13.38
N GLU A 79 -13.71 14.71 13.93
CA GLU A 79 -14.84 15.17 13.13
C GLU A 79 -14.53 16.49 12.41
N ARG A 80 -14.01 17.45 13.12
CA ARG A 80 -13.62 18.75 12.55
C ARG A 80 -12.46 18.61 11.58
N PHE A 81 -11.45 17.81 11.94
CA PHE A 81 -10.26 17.61 11.10
C PHE A 81 -10.62 17.01 9.75
N TRP A 82 -11.31 15.87 9.76
CA TRP A 82 -11.69 15.18 8.54
C TRP A 82 -12.86 15.83 7.79
N GLY A 83 -13.76 16.51 8.51
CA GLY A 83 -14.79 17.35 7.88
C GLY A 83 -14.17 18.43 7.01
N LYS A 84 -13.13 19.12 7.50
CA LYS A 84 -12.38 20.10 6.72
C LYS A 84 -11.64 19.47 5.52
N ALA A 85 -11.06 18.29 5.69
CA ALA A 85 -10.41 17.58 4.58
C ALA A 85 -11.43 17.19 3.49
N ALA A 86 -12.65 16.83 3.89
CA ALA A 86 -13.73 16.45 3.00
C ALA A 86 -14.30 17.60 2.15
N GLU A 87 -14.07 18.85 2.53
CA GLU A 87 -14.44 20.03 1.73
C GLU A 87 -13.69 20.08 0.37
N GLN A 88 -12.58 19.36 0.25
CA GLN A 88 -11.83 19.25 -1.01
C GLN A 88 -12.42 18.24 -1.99
N ILE A 89 -13.42 17.49 -1.60
CA ILE A 89 -14.15 16.52 -2.42
C ILE A 89 -15.51 17.12 -2.80
N SER A 90 -15.95 16.88 -4.04
CA SER A 90 -17.26 17.30 -4.52
C SER A 90 -18.34 16.31 -4.07
N TRP A 91 -19.32 16.78 -3.37
CA TRP A 91 -20.44 16.01 -2.84
C TRP A 91 -21.74 16.42 -3.54
N TYR A 92 -22.51 15.45 -4.04
CA TYR A 92 -23.88 15.68 -4.53
C TYR A 92 -24.83 16.06 -3.39
N LYS A 93 -24.67 15.39 -2.25
CA LYS A 93 -25.34 15.72 -0.99
C LYS A 93 -24.29 15.74 0.11
N PRO A 94 -24.12 16.85 0.84
CA PRO A 94 -23.25 16.90 2.02
C PRO A 94 -23.68 15.88 3.08
N TRP A 95 -22.75 15.46 3.91
CA TRP A 95 -23.01 14.57 5.04
C TRP A 95 -23.73 15.30 6.17
N THR A 96 -24.52 14.55 6.93
CA THR A 96 -25.23 15.06 8.12
C THR A 96 -24.39 14.96 9.38
N LYS A 97 -23.49 13.98 9.45
CA LYS A 97 -22.57 13.74 10.56
C LYS A 97 -21.23 13.27 10.01
N THR A 98 -20.13 13.88 10.46
CA THR A 98 -18.80 13.55 9.97
C THR A 98 -18.33 12.16 10.40
N LEU A 99 -18.58 11.81 11.66
CA LEU A 99 -18.16 10.55 12.28
C LEU A 99 -19.30 9.94 13.08
N GLU A 100 -19.59 8.68 12.85
CA GLU A 100 -20.44 7.86 13.70
C GLU A 100 -19.73 6.57 14.09
N ASN A 101 -19.50 6.39 15.40
CA ASN A 101 -18.91 5.19 15.94
C ASN A 101 -19.95 4.08 16.05
N ARG A 102 -19.82 3.04 15.24
CA ARG A 102 -20.61 1.81 15.27
C ARG A 102 -19.71 0.62 15.60
N HIS A 103 -19.18 0.62 16.83
CA HIS A 103 -18.16 -0.37 17.24
C HIS A 103 -18.45 -1.80 16.71
N PRO A 104 -17.47 -2.50 16.09
CA PRO A 104 -16.09 -2.11 15.88
C PRO A 104 -15.87 -1.26 14.61
N SER A 105 -16.88 -1.10 13.76
CA SER A 105 -16.81 -0.31 12.54
C SER A 105 -17.00 1.19 12.85
N THR A 106 -16.51 2.00 11.93
CA THR A 106 -16.62 3.46 11.97
C THR A 106 -17.24 3.94 10.66
N SER A 107 -18.31 4.74 10.76
CA SER A 107 -18.94 5.36 9.60
C SER A 107 -18.49 6.82 9.47
N TRP A 108 -17.98 7.16 8.29
CA TRP A 108 -17.52 8.50 7.97
C TRP A 108 -18.42 9.17 6.94
N PHE A 109 -18.71 10.45 7.15
CA PHE A 109 -19.53 11.27 6.25
C PHE A 109 -20.92 10.69 6.03
N VAL A 110 -21.62 10.42 7.14
CA VAL A 110 -22.93 9.75 7.18
C VAL A 110 -23.93 10.47 6.29
N GLU A 111 -24.67 9.71 5.48
CA GLU A 111 -25.62 10.19 4.47
C GLU A 111 -25.05 11.09 3.37
N GLY A 112 -23.75 11.38 3.39
CA GLY A 112 -23.09 12.08 2.30
C GLY A 112 -23.17 11.26 1.01
N MET A 113 -23.42 11.92 -0.12
CA MET A 113 -23.49 11.29 -1.44
C MET A 113 -22.45 11.88 -2.38
N LEU A 114 -21.69 11.03 -3.03
CA LEU A 114 -20.68 11.41 -4.00
C LEU A 114 -20.57 10.35 -5.10
N ASN A 115 -19.84 10.69 -6.16
CA ASN A 115 -19.31 9.73 -7.12
C ASN A 115 -17.79 9.90 -7.16
N ILE A 116 -17.03 8.81 -6.99
CA ILE A 116 -15.56 8.90 -6.93
C ILE A 116 -14.95 9.11 -8.31
N CYS A 117 -15.56 8.57 -9.37
CA CYS A 117 -15.11 8.78 -10.74
C CYS A 117 -15.28 10.24 -11.16
N TYR A 118 -16.45 10.84 -10.87
CA TYR A 118 -16.66 12.28 -11.03
C TYR A 118 -15.57 13.10 -10.33
N ASN A 119 -15.24 12.74 -9.10
CA ASN A 119 -14.20 13.43 -8.34
C ASN A 119 -12.80 13.23 -8.91
N ALA A 120 -12.53 12.09 -9.54
CA ALA A 120 -11.22 11.76 -10.11
C ALA A 120 -11.04 12.34 -11.53
N ILE A 121 -12.11 12.53 -12.30
CA ILE A 121 -12.04 12.91 -13.71
C ILE A 121 -12.87 14.15 -14.03
N ASP A 122 -14.20 14.04 -13.95
CA ASP A 122 -15.14 15.04 -14.47
C ASP A 122 -14.94 16.41 -13.82
N ARG A 123 -14.79 16.46 -12.50
CA ARG A 123 -14.54 17.69 -11.72
C ARG A 123 -13.29 18.45 -12.21
N HIS A 124 -12.24 17.74 -12.64
CA HIS A 124 -11.04 18.39 -13.17
C HIS A 124 -11.28 18.99 -14.55
N ILE A 125 -12.11 18.36 -15.38
CA ILE A 125 -12.53 18.90 -16.67
C ILE A 125 -13.35 20.16 -16.48
N GLU A 126 -14.34 20.14 -15.59
CA GLU A 126 -15.17 21.30 -15.24
C GLU A 126 -14.36 22.48 -14.69
N ASN A 127 -13.28 22.19 -13.97
CA ASN A 127 -12.32 23.18 -13.46
C ASN A 127 -11.26 23.63 -14.49
N GLY A 128 -11.49 23.40 -15.79
CA GLY A 128 -10.63 23.83 -16.88
C GLY A 128 -9.29 23.08 -17.00
N LYS A 129 -9.21 21.87 -16.43
CA LYS A 129 -8.01 21.02 -16.49
C LYS A 129 -8.16 19.83 -17.44
N GLY A 130 -9.17 19.83 -18.30
CA GLY A 130 -9.46 18.73 -19.23
C GLY A 130 -8.29 18.34 -20.11
N ASP A 131 -7.52 19.30 -20.58
CA ASP A 131 -6.36 19.09 -21.46
C ASP A 131 -5.06 18.73 -20.69
N LYS A 132 -5.11 18.63 -19.35
CA LYS A 132 -3.96 18.13 -18.57
C LYS A 132 -3.86 16.62 -18.71
N ILE A 133 -2.62 16.12 -18.76
CA ILE A 133 -2.36 14.69 -18.79
C ILE A 133 -2.80 14.07 -17.46
N ALA A 134 -3.73 13.12 -17.54
CA ALA A 134 -4.18 12.31 -16.42
C ALA A 134 -3.32 11.05 -16.28
N ILE A 135 -3.03 10.39 -17.40
CA ILE A 135 -2.34 9.10 -17.43
C ILE A 135 -1.23 9.13 -18.47
N ILE A 136 -0.07 8.64 -18.07
CA ILE A 136 1.02 8.27 -18.98
C ILE A 136 1.07 6.74 -19.00
N TYR A 137 0.80 6.14 -20.16
CA TYR A 137 1.01 4.71 -20.38
C TYR A 137 2.37 4.49 -21.01
N ASP A 138 3.17 3.60 -20.44
CA ASP A 138 4.51 3.24 -20.96
C ASP A 138 4.68 1.73 -20.90
N SER A 139 4.78 1.08 -22.06
CA SER A 139 4.98 -0.36 -22.17
C SER A 139 6.21 -0.67 -23.01
N PRO A 140 7.33 -1.07 -22.38
CA PRO A 140 8.45 -1.65 -23.12
C PRO A 140 8.14 -3.05 -23.68
N VAL A 141 7.09 -3.71 -23.20
CA VAL A 141 6.66 -5.05 -23.67
C VAL A 141 6.04 -4.96 -25.05
N THR A 142 5.18 -3.98 -25.26
CA THR A 142 4.52 -3.72 -26.55
C THR A 142 5.19 -2.60 -27.36
N ASN A 143 6.25 -1.99 -26.81
CA ASN A 143 6.91 -0.80 -27.35
C ASN A 143 5.92 0.35 -27.61
N THR A 144 4.97 0.54 -26.72
CA THR A 144 3.91 1.55 -26.84
C THR A 144 4.04 2.58 -25.73
N LYS A 145 3.94 3.87 -26.10
CA LYS A 145 3.82 4.97 -25.15
C LYS A 145 2.61 5.83 -25.55
N ALA A 146 1.81 6.22 -24.58
CA ALA A 146 0.66 7.09 -24.78
C ALA A 146 0.50 8.05 -23.60
N THR A 147 0.04 9.25 -23.90
CA THR A 147 -0.43 10.21 -22.91
C THR A 147 -1.93 10.38 -23.09
N ILE A 148 -2.69 10.35 -22.00
CA ILE A 148 -4.14 10.44 -22.00
C ILE A 148 -4.51 11.60 -21.09
N THR A 149 -5.19 12.59 -21.63
CA THR A 149 -5.67 13.74 -20.86
C THR A 149 -6.90 13.37 -20.03
N TYR A 150 -7.27 14.21 -19.05
CA TYR A 150 -8.48 14.01 -18.28
C TYR A 150 -9.73 13.90 -19.18
N LYS A 151 -9.77 14.68 -20.28
CA LYS A 151 -10.85 14.62 -21.27
C LYS A 151 -10.86 13.30 -22.05
N GLU A 152 -9.70 12.83 -22.50
CA GLU A 152 -9.58 11.59 -23.29
C GLU A 152 -9.79 10.31 -22.48
N VAL A 153 -9.64 10.33 -21.16
CA VAL A 153 -9.99 9.17 -20.30
C VAL A 153 -11.45 8.73 -20.50
N LEU A 154 -12.29 9.60 -21.04
CA LEU A 154 -13.70 9.33 -21.34
C LEU A 154 -13.93 8.55 -22.65
N GLU A 155 -12.94 8.39 -23.57
CA GLU A 155 -13.20 8.12 -24.98
C GLU A 155 -12.55 6.86 -25.62
N GLN A 156 -11.81 5.91 -24.98
CA GLN A 156 -11.05 4.83 -25.70
C GLN A 156 -11.24 3.38 -25.21
N GLU A 157 -10.91 2.34 -25.96
CA GLU A 157 -10.85 1.64 -27.25
C GLU A 157 -10.71 0.08 -27.09
N SER A 158 -10.79 -0.70 -28.21
CA SER A 158 -11.08 -2.13 -28.38
C SER A 158 -9.91 -3.15 -28.31
N VAL A 159 -10.25 -4.45 -28.13
CA VAL A 159 -9.36 -5.64 -28.08
C VAL A 159 -10.00 -6.79 -28.90
N PRO A 160 -9.23 -7.69 -29.58
CA PRO A 160 -9.78 -8.82 -30.34
C PRO A 160 -10.51 -9.84 -29.45
N LEU A 161 -11.67 -10.30 -29.89
CA LEU A 161 -12.66 -11.04 -29.10
C LEU A 161 -12.94 -12.43 -29.66
N ALA A 162 -13.30 -13.38 -28.76
CA ALA A 162 -13.78 -14.71 -29.13
C ALA A 162 -15.31 -14.70 -29.33
N PRO A 163 -15.82 -15.02 -30.54
CA PRO A 163 -17.26 -15.00 -30.83
C PRO A 163 -18.07 -15.86 -29.87
N GLY A 164 -19.17 -15.32 -29.36
CA GLY A 164 -20.10 -16.01 -28.47
C GLY A 164 -19.70 -16.09 -27.00
N ARG A 165 -18.47 -15.72 -26.65
CA ARG A 165 -17.99 -15.61 -25.26
C ARG A 165 -17.75 -14.17 -24.83
N ASP A 166 -17.11 -13.41 -25.70
CA ASP A 166 -16.68 -12.04 -25.43
C ASP A 166 -17.59 -11.07 -26.16
N LEU A 167 -17.82 -9.90 -25.56
CA LEU A 167 -18.54 -8.79 -26.17
C LEU A 167 -17.52 -7.71 -26.52
N ASP A 168 -17.66 -7.14 -27.73
CA ASP A 168 -16.84 -5.97 -28.11
C ASP A 168 -17.26 -4.77 -27.28
N TRP A 169 -16.27 -4.14 -26.62
CA TRP A 169 -16.54 -3.01 -25.77
C TRP A 169 -17.06 -1.81 -26.57
N ASP A 170 -16.48 -1.54 -27.72
CA ASP A 170 -16.86 -0.38 -28.53
C ASP A 170 -18.19 -0.59 -29.22
N GLU A 171 -18.49 -1.83 -29.66
CA GLU A 171 -19.83 -2.18 -30.13
C GLU A 171 -20.89 -2.03 -29.06
N GLU A 172 -20.62 -2.47 -27.85
CA GLU A 172 -21.54 -2.32 -26.71
C GLU A 172 -21.63 -0.86 -26.23
N MET A 173 -20.51 -0.13 -26.26
CA MET A 173 -20.50 1.30 -25.95
C MET A 173 -21.21 2.14 -27.01
N ALA A 174 -21.11 1.78 -28.28
CA ALA A 174 -21.85 2.46 -29.36
C ALA A 174 -23.37 2.26 -29.21
N LYS A 175 -23.81 1.15 -28.62
CA LYS A 175 -25.22 0.87 -28.30
C LYS A 175 -25.67 1.53 -27.00
N ALA A 176 -24.73 1.89 -26.11
CA ALA A 176 -25.03 2.49 -24.82
C ALA A 176 -25.40 3.98 -24.96
N GLN A 177 -26.40 4.40 -24.21
CA GLN A 177 -26.71 5.83 -24.08
C GLN A 177 -25.80 6.48 -23.03
N SER A 178 -25.42 7.73 -23.28
CA SER A 178 -24.71 8.54 -22.29
C SER A 178 -25.53 8.65 -21.00
N HIS A 179 -24.90 8.41 -19.86
CA HIS A 179 -25.53 8.52 -18.55
C HIS A 179 -24.60 9.29 -17.60
N ASP A 180 -25.18 10.18 -16.81
CA ASP A 180 -24.45 10.93 -15.78
C ASP A 180 -23.89 9.99 -14.69
N CYS A 181 -22.84 10.45 -14.01
CA CYS A 181 -22.28 9.74 -12.86
C CYS A 181 -23.35 9.53 -11.79
N VAL A 182 -23.53 8.27 -11.34
CA VAL A 182 -24.51 7.92 -10.32
C VAL A 182 -23.97 8.26 -8.92
N PRO A 183 -24.61 9.17 -8.17
CA PRO A 183 -24.26 9.43 -6.78
C PRO A 183 -24.53 8.23 -5.90
N VAL A 184 -23.56 7.88 -5.03
CA VAL A 184 -23.68 6.82 -4.04
C VAL A 184 -23.41 7.35 -2.64
N LEU A 185 -23.92 6.64 -1.62
CA LEU A 185 -23.63 6.99 -0.22
C LEU A 185 -22.13 6.86 0.09
N SER A 186 -21.64 7.67 1.00
CA SER A 186 -20.24 7.61 1.46
C SER A 186 -19.79 6.21 1.88
N GLU A 187 -20.68 5.46 2.52
CA GLU A 187 -20.41 4.10 2.99
C GLU A 187 -20.61 3.01 1.92
N HIS A 188 -21.10 3.38 0.74
CA HIS A 188 -21.29 2.42 -0.36
C HIS A 188 -19.96 1.74 -0.69
N PRO A 189 -19.93 0.40 -0.82
CA PRO A 189 -18.72 -0.31 -1.22
C PRO A 189 -18.23 0.16 -2.59
N LEU A 190 -16.99 0.65 -2.65
CA LEU A 190 -16.32 1.02 -3.88
C LEU A 190 -15.78 -0.20 -4.62
N TYR A 191 -15.09 -1.05 -3.87
CA TYR A 191 -14.57 -2.33 -4.34
C TYR A 191 -14.38 -3.32 -3.18
N ILE A 192 -14.20 -4.57 -3.54
CA ILE A 192 -13.80 -5.65 -2.63
C ILE A 192 -12.48 -6.20 -3.13
N LEU A 193 -11.44 -6.10 -2.30
CA LEU A 193 -10.11 -6.63 -2.60
C LEU A 193 -9.83 -7.85 -1.75
N TYR A 194 -9.61 -9.00 -2.40
CA TYR A 194 -9.27 -10.24 -1.72
C TYR A 194 -7.79 -10.29 -1.37
N THR A 195 -7.50 -10.61 -0.11
CA THR A 195 -6.14 -10.83 0.39
C THR A 195 -5.94 -12.27 0.80
N SER A 196 -4.70 -12.77 0.70
CA SER A 196 -4.35 -14.06 1.27
C SER A 196 -4.44 -13.97 2.79
N GLY A 197 -5.46 -14.59 3.39
CA GLY A 197 -5.60 -14.64 4.84
C GLY A 197 -4.53 -15.52 5.49
N THR A 198 -4.04 -15.15 6.67
CA THR A 198 -3.21 -16.01 7.53
C THR A 198 -3.92 -17.30 7.92
N THR A 199 -5.25 -17.30 7.90
CA THR A 199 -6.13 -18.46 8.17
C THR A 199 -6.34 -19.40 6.97
N GLY A 200 -5.67 -19.16 5.84
CA GLY A 200 -5.73 -20.02 4.65
C GLY A 200 -6.88 -19.75 3.68
N LEU A 201 -7.91 -19.01 4.06
CA LEU A 201 -8.97 -18.57 3.15
C LEU A 201 -8.79 -17.09 2.79
N PRO A 202 -8.99 -16.71 1.50
CA PRO A 202 -8.94 -15.31 1.11
C PRO A 202 -10.01 -14.48 1.82
N LYS A 203 -9.61 -13.27 2.27
CA LYS A 203 -10.50 -12.31 2.91
C LYS A 203 -10.84 -11.18 1.94
N GLY A 204 -12.11 -10.93 1.69
CA GLY A 204 -12.57 -9.83 0.84
C GLY A 204 -12.68 -8.53 1.65
N VAL A 205 -11.68 -7.67 1.56
CA VAL A 205 -11.64 -6.38 2.24
C VAL A 205 -12.57 -5.41 1.52
N VAL A 206 -13.58 -4.89 2.23
CA VAL A 206 -14.57 -3.96 1.68
C VAL A 206 -14.10 -2.52 1.88
N ARG A 207 -14.00 -1.77 0.80
CA ARG A 207 -13.56 -0.37 0.82
C ARG A 207 -14.75 0.58 0.68
N PRO A 208 -14.97 1.53 1.63
CA PRO A 208 -16.03 2.54 1.50
C PRO A 208 -15.63 3.64 0.52
N THR A 209 -16.60 4.24 -0.17
CA THR A 209 -16.34 5.23 -1.23
C THR A 209 -15.88 6.58 -0.69
N GLY A 210 -16.66 7.21 0.20
CA GLY A 210 -16.44 8.60 0.59
C GLY A 210 -15.20 8.81 1.45
N GLY A 211 -15.07 8.03 2.53
CA GLY A 211 -13.91 8.10 3.40
C GLY A 211 -12.61 7.84 2.66
N TYR A 212 -12.62 6.91 1.71
CA TYR A 212 -11.46 6.59 0.89
C TYR A 212 -11.08 7.73 -0.06
N ALA A 213 -12.05 8.36 -0.71
CA ALA A 213 -11.80 9.52 -1.56
C ALA A 213 -11.16 10.68 -0.79
N VAL A 214 -11.67 11.00 0.41
CA VAL A 214 -11.13 12.04 1.28
C VAL A 214 -9.70 11.73 1.71
N MET A 215 -9.46 10.51 2.22
CA MET A 215 -8.13 10.10 2.70
C MET A 215 -7.10 10.12 1.59
N LEU A 216 -7.40 9.56 0.41
CA LEU A 216 -6.45 9.51 -0.68
C LEU A 216 -6.11 10.89 -1.22
N ASN A 217 -7.11 11.75 -1.42
CA ASN A 217 -6.87 13.14 -1.82
C ASN A 217 -5.96 13.86 -0.82
N TRP A 218 -6.20 13.68 0.48
CA TRP A 218 -5.41 14.28 1.55
C TRP A 218 -3.98 13.74 1.61
N THR A 219 -3.77 12.42 1.42
CA THR A 219 -2.44 11.82 1.51
C THR A 219 -1.49 12.24 0.39
N MET A 220 -2.00 12.54 -0.82
CA MET A 220 -1.16 12.99 -1.92
C MET A 220 -0.40 14.28 -1.60
N SER A 221 -1.07 15.24 -0.95
CA SER A 221 -0.42 16.47 -0.50
C SER A 221 0.33 16.29 0.82
N SER A 222 -0.29 15.69 1.82
CA SER A 222 0.21 15.71 3.20
C SER A 222 1.27 14.65 3.48
N VAL A 223 1.12 13.45 2.93
CA VAL A 223 2.11 12.36 3.09
C VAL A 223 3.18 12.46 2.03
N TYR A 224 2.79 12.50 0.75
CA TYR A 224 3.73 12.46 -0.37
C TYR A 224 4.26 13.83 -0.79
N GLY A 225 3.69 14.92 -0.30
CA GLY A 225 4.14 16.29 -0.56
C GLY A 225 3.98 16.72 -2.01
N LEU A 226 3.04 16.14 -2.74
CA LEU A 226 2.79 16.43 -4.14
C LEU A 226 1.81 17.61 -4.31
N LYS A 227 1.96 18.31 -5.42
CA LYS A 227 1.04 19.34 -5.88
C LYS A 227 0.25 18.82 -7.08
N PRO A 228 -1.01 19.26 -7.28
CA PRO A 228 -1.75 18.97 -8.50
C PRO A 228 -0.94 19.31 -9.76
N GLY A 229 -0.98 18.42 -10.76
CA GLY A 229 -0.23 18.54 -12.01
C GLY A 229 1.20 17.97 -11.97
N GLU A 230 1.73 17.58 -10.83
CA GLU A 230 2.99 16.84 -10.76
C GLU A 230 2.79 15.39 -11.18
N VAL A 231 3.82 14.81 -11.83
CA VAL A 231 3.80 13.42 -12.26
C VAL A 231 4.20 12.52 -11.11
N TRP A 232 3.34 11.56 -10.81
CA TRP A 232 3.51 10.54 -9.78
C TRP A 232 3.61 9.16 -10.43
N TRP A 233 4.48 8.31 -9.92
CA TRP A 233 4.58 6.93 -10.34
C TRP A 233 4.57 5.98 -9.15
N ALA A 234 3.53 5.17 -9.01
CA ALA A 234 3.55 3.99 -8.15
C ALA A 234 3.88 2.77 -9.01
N ALA A 235 5.12 2.31 -8.94
CA ALA A 235 5.62 1.16 -9.69
C ALA A 235 5.21 -0.13 -8.97
N SER A 236 3.93 -0.48 -9.09
CA SER A 236 3.28 -1.63 -8.48
C SER A 236 2.22 -2.20 -9.42
N ASP A 237 1.68 -3.35 -9.08
CA ASP A 237 0.61 -4.02 -9.83
C ASP A 237 -0.77 -3.43 -9.45
N LEU A 238 -1.64 -3.26 -10.46
CA LEU A 238 -3.03 -2.79 -10.28
C LEU A 238 -3.88 -3.73 -9.43
N GLY A 239 -3.54 -5.01 -9.36
CA GLY A 239 -4.23 -6.01 -8.55
C GLY A 239 -4.03 -5.87 -7.04
N TRP A 240 -3.07 -5.06 -6.62
CA TRP A 240 -2.81 -4.77 -5.20
C TRP A 240 -3.50 -3.49 -4.75
N VAL A 241 -3.64 -3.34 -3.42
CA VAL A 241 -4.19 -2.11 -2.84
C VAL A 241 -3.40 -0.87 -3.26
N VAL A 242 -2.08 -0.98 -3.46
CA VAL A 242 -1.25 0.11 -3.99
C VAL A 242 -1.76 0.57 -5.35
N GLY A 243 -2.11 -0.38 -6.22
CA GLY A 243 -2.66 -0.07 -7.54
C GLY A 243 -3.95 0.72 -7.46
N HIS A 244 -4.89 0.26 -6.62
CA HIS A 244 -6.15 0.98 -6.40
C HIS A 244 -5.91 2.35 -5.78
N SER A 245 -5.15 2.41 -4.67
CA SER A 245 -4.94 3.66 -3.93
C SER A 245 -4.08 4.67 -4.69
N TYR A 246 -2.95 4.24 -5.27
CA TYR A 246 -1.90 5.15 -5.70
C TYR A 246 -1.43 4.99 -7.15
N ILE A 247 -2.01 4.07 -7.94
CA ILE A 247 -1.94 4.16 -9.40
C ILE A 247 -3.22 4.80 -9.92
N CYS A 248 -4.38 4.43 -9.37
CA CYS A 248 -5.69 4.86 -9.87
C CYS A 248 -6.24 6.07 -9.09
N TYR A 249 -6.80 5.85 -7.89
CA TYR A 249 -7.65 6.85 -7.24
C TYR A 249 -6.90 8.06 -6.69
N GLY A 250 -5.85 7.87 -5.90
CA GLY A 250 -5.15 8.96 -5.20
C GLY A 250 -4.64 10.07 -6.13
N PRO A 251 -3.80 9.75 -7.12
CA PRO A 251 -3.27 10.76 -8.03
C PRO A 251 -4.38 11.45 -8.83
N LEU A 252 -5.36 10.71 -9.35
CA LEU A 252 -6.45 11.28 -10.14
C LEU A 252 -7.37 12.17 -9.30
N LEU A 253 -7.71 11.76 -8.07
CA LEU A 253 -8.46 12.60 -7.13
C LEU A 253 -7.74 13.91 -6.83
N HIS A 254 -6.43 13.88 -6.65
CA HIS A 254 -5.65 15.06 -6.31
C HIS A 254 -5.32 15.95 -7.54
N GLY A 255 -5.55 15.43 -8.75
CA GLY A 255 -5.25 16.14 -9.99
C GLY A 255 -3.80 16.04 -10.41
N ASN A 256 -3.13 14.94 -10.06
CA ASN A 256 -1.82 14.55 -10.54
C ASN A 256 -1.89 13.77 -11.85
N THR A 257 -0.78 13.71 -12.55
CA THR A 257 -0.57 12.75 -13.64
C THR A 257 -0.05 11.45 -13.05
N THR A 258 -0.69 10.30 -13.33
CA THR A 258 -0.22 8.98 -12.90
C THR A 258 0.48 8.24 -14.04
N VAL A 259 1.56 7.52 -13.73
CA VAL A 259 2.24 6.66 -14.71
C VAL A 259 1.72 5.23 -14.56
N LEU A 260 1.25 4.66 -15.67
CA LEU A 260 0.92 3.26 -15.81
C LEU A 260 2.01 2.57 -16.63
N TYR A 261 2.84 1.80 -15.95
CA TYR A 261 4.00 1.12 -16.54
C TYR A 261 3.73 -0.37 -16.70
N GLU A 262 3.84 -0.87 -17.94
CA GLU A 262 3.77 -2.31 -18.23
C GLU A 262 5.18 -2.87 -18.39
N GLY A 263 5.80 -3.23 -17.27
CA GLY A 263 7.16 -3.77 -17.27
C GLY A 263 7.61 -4.23 -15.89
N LYS A 264 8.80 -4.81 -15.86
CA LYS A 264 9.46 -5.26 -14.63
C LYS A 264 10.57 -4.27 -14.26
N PRO A 265 11.03 -4.25 -13.00
CA PRO A 265 12.16 -3.41 -12.59
C PRO A 265 13.46 -3.79 -13.29
N VAL A 266 13.56 -5.04 -13.77
CA VAL A 266 14.67 -5.58 -14.53
C VAL A 266 14.17 -6.49 -15.66
N GLY A 267 14.91 -6.54 -16.79
CA GLY A 267 14.55 -7.40 -17.93
C GLY A 267 13.47 -6.85 -18.86
N THR A 268 13.04 -5.58 -18.69
CA THR A 268 12.11 -4.89 -19.60
C THR A 268 12.47 -3.41 -19.81
N PRO A 269 13.45 -3.09 -20.64
CA PRO A 269 14.41 -3.98 -21.29
C PRO A 269 15.56 -4.42 -20.36
N ASP A 270 15.94 -3.59 -19.36
CA ASP A 270 17.08 -3.76 -18.48
C ASP A 270 16.90 -3.04 -17.13
N ALA A 271 17.94 -3.02 -16.29
CA ALA A 271 17.95 -2.34 -15.00
C ALA A 271 17.91 -0.80 -15.08
N GLY A 272 18.07 -0.21 -16.26
CA GLY A 272 17.92 1.23 -16.51
C GLY A 272 16.47 1.68 -16.71
N ALA A 273 15.52 0.74 -16.84
CA ALA A 273 14.13 1.05 -17.16
C ALA A 273 13.48 2.06 -16.21
N TYR A 274 13.70 1.92 -14.91
CA TYR A 274 13.13 2.84 -13.91
C TYR A 274 13.70 4.26 -14.07
N PHE A 275 15.00 4.38 -14.30
CA PHE A 275 15.65 5.68 -14.53
C PHE A 275 15.14 6.35 -15.80
N ARG A 276 14.92 5.56 -16.86
CA ARG A 276 14.32 6.03 -18.09
C ARG A 276 12.93 6.63 -17.86
N VAL A 277 12.04 5.88 -17.22
CA VAL A 277 10.66 6.32 -16.91
C VAL A 277 10.67 7.60 -16.07
N LEU A 278 11.53 7.66 -15.03
CA LEU A 278 11.66 8.84 -14.16
C LEU A 278 12.08 10.08 -14.97
N ALA A 279 13.04 9.93 -15.87
CA ALA A 279 13.59 11.03 -16.66
C ALA A 279 12.66 11.47 -17.79
N GLU A 280 12.19 10.52 -18.62
CA GLU A 280 11.36 10.82 -19.79
C GLU A 280 10.02 11.43 -19.42
N HIS A 281 9.39 10.94 -18.37
CA HIS A 281 8.07 11.42 -17.97
C HIS A 281 8.13 12.52 -16.90
N GLY A 282 9.33 12.93 -16.48
CA GLY A 282 9.50 13.98 -15.49
C GLY A 282 8.84 13.69 -14.15
N VAL A 283 8.95 12.44 -13.69
CA VAL A 283 8.32 11.97 -12.46
C VAL A 283 8.85 12.74 -11.25
N ALA A 284 7.95 13.32 -10.46
CA ALA A 284 8.29 14.05 -9.25
C ALA A 284 8.56 13.13 -8.05
N ALA A 285 7.80 12.04 -7.94
CA ALA A 285 8.01 11.05 -6.89
C ALA A 285 7.66 9.63 -7.37
N LEU A 286 8.45 8.67 -6.92
CA LEU A 286 8.30 7.24 -7.17
C LEU A 286 7.93 6.53 -5.88
N PHE A 287 6.96 5.63 -5.95
CA PHE A 287 6.67 4.66 -4.91
C PHE A 287 6.90 3.24 -5.46
N THR A 288 7.75 2.45 -4.79
CA THR A 288 8.03 1.07 -5.20
C THR A 288 8.36 0.18 -3.99
N ALA A 289 8.56 -1.12 -4.21
CA ALA A 289 8.98 -2.04 -3.16
C ALA A 289 10.51 -2.12 -3.06
N PRO A 290 11.09 -2.33 -1.86
CA PRO A 290 12.52 -2.58 -1.69
C PRO A 290 13.05 -3.73 -2.55
N THR A 291 12.25 -4.79 -2.77
CA THR A 291 12.60 -5.90 -3.68
C THR A 291 12.89 -5.43 -5.10
N ALA A 292 12.14 -4.47 -5.64
CA ALA A 292 12.39 -3.93 -6.98
C ALA A 292 13.75 -3.22 -7.05
N ILE A 293 14.06 -2.43 -6.02
CA ILE A 293 15.36 -1.74 -5.92
C ILE A 293 16.51 -2.73 -5.77
N ARG A 294 16.34 -3.78 -4.94
CA ARG A 294 17.35 -4.84 -4.81
C ARG A 294 17.62 -5.55 -6.14
N ALA A 295 16.57 -5.84 -6.91
CA ALA A 295 16.72 -6.44 -8.24
C ALA A 295 17.52 -5.53 -9.20
N ILE A 296 17.24 -4.23 -9.22
CA ILE A 296 17.99 -3.25 -10.02
C ILE A 296 19.46 -3.23 -9.56
N ARG A 297 19.71 -3.12 -8.24
CA ARG A 297 21.06 -3.11 -7.67
C ARG A 297 21.84 -4.40 -7.99
N GLN A 298 21.19 -5.54 -7.96
CA GLN A 298 21.83 -6.84 -8.28
C GLN A 298 22.30 -6.89 -9.73
N GLN A 299 21.52 -6.38 -10.67
CA GLN A 299 21.88 -6.38 -12.10
C GLN A 299 22.82 -5.25 -12.49
N ASP A 300 22.68 -4.07 -11.87
CA ASP A 300 23.52 -2.89 -12.12
C ASP A 300 24.01 -2.25 -10.81
N PRO A 301 24.95 -2.89 -10.08
CA PRO A 301 25.42 -2.41 -8.78
C PRO A 301 25.98 -0.99 -8.82
N GLY A 302 26.63 -0.63 -9.92
CA GLY A 302 27.19 0.70 -10.17
C GLY A 302 26.23 1.73 -10.70
N ALA A 303 24.97 1.33 -10.98
CA ALA A 303 23.96 2.13 -11.67
C ALA A 303 24.48 2.77 -12.96
N ALA A 304 25.24 2.01 -13.76
CA ALA A 304 25.82 2.49 -15.01
C ALA A 304 24.74 2.86 -16.02
N LEU A 305 23.69 2.01 -16.12
CA LEU A 305 22.52 2.27 -16.95
C LEU A 305 21.70 3.45 -16.46
N GLY A 306 21.59 3.62 -15.13
CA GLY A 306 20.87 4.76 -14.54
C GLY A 306 21.55 6.10 -14.77
N LYS A 307 22.88 6.15 -14.81
CA LYS A 307 23.66 7.38 -15.00
C LYS A 307 23.44 8.08 -16.35
N GLN A 308 22.88 7.37 -17.33
CA GLN A 308 22.56 7.93 -18.65
C GLN A 308 21.36 8.90 -18.59
N TYR A 309 20.56 8.86 -17.53
CA TYR A 309 19.32 9.60 -17.41
C TYR A 309 19.43 10.75 -16.41
N SER A 310 18.89 11.91 -16.78
CA SER A 310 18.85 13.09 -15.92
C SER A 310 17.57 13.16 -15.11
N LEU A 311 17.67 13.01 -13.80
CA LEU A 311 16.52 12.95 -12.89
C LEU A 311 16.18 14.32 -12.29
N THR A 312 16.20 15.39 -13.08
CA THR A 312 16.07 16.79 -12.62
C THR A 312 14.75 17.11 -11.92
N ARG A 313 13.66 16.42 -12.26
CA ARG A 313 12.34 16.61 -11.64
C ARG A 313 12.07 15.68 -10.49
N PHE A 314 12.86 14.63 -10.34
CA PHE A 314 12.69 13.63 -9.31
C PHE A 314 13.09 14.17 -7.93
N LYS A 315 12.19 14.09 -6.95
CA LYS A 315 12.33 14.73 -5.64
C LYS A 315 12.40 13.74 -4.48
N THR A 316 11.73 12.58 -4.60
CA THR A 316 11.56 11.64 -3.49
C THR A 316 11.29 10.22 -3.99
N LEU A 317 11.92 9.24 -3.36
CA LEU A 317 11.63 7.82 -3.49
C LEU A 317 10.90 7.33 -2.23
N PHE A 318 9.71 6.77 -2.39
CA PHE A 318 8.97 6.11 -1.33
C PHE A 318 9.07 4.59 -1.48
N VAL A 319 9.24 3.89 -0.37
CA VAL A 319 9.27 2.43 -0.34
C VAL A 319 8.28 1.89 0.69
N ALA A 320 7.68 0.73 0.42
CA ALA A 320 6.81 0.04 1.35
C ALA A 320 6.62 -1.45 0.97
N GLY A 321 5.89 -2.18 1.80
CA GLY A 321 5.48 -3.57 1.57
C GLY A 321 6.38 -4.59 2.27
N GLU A 322 7.62 -4.24 2.52
CA GLU A 322 8.60 -5.00 3.30
C GLU A 322 9.64 -4.04 3.88
N ARG A 323 10.38 -4.50 4.87
CA ARG A 323 11.45 -3.69 5.47
C ARG A 323 12.53 -3.39 4.44
N CYS A 324 12.92 -2.12 4.33
CA CYS A 324 14.05 -1.70 3.52
C CYS A 324 15.34 -1.90 4.32
N ASP A 325 16.20 -2.83 3.88
CA ASP A 325 17.49 -3.06 4.50
C ASP A 325 18.44 -1.86 4.31
N ALA A 326 19.40 -1.70 5.23
CA ALA A 326 20.29 -0.56 5.26
C ALA A 326 21.14 -0.43 3.97
N GLU A 327 21.57 -1.55 3.40
CA GLU A 327 22.37 -1.56 2.19
C GLU A 327 21.59 -1.08 0.97
N THR A 328 20.35 -1.56 0.82
CA THR A 328 19.42 -1.10 -0.23
C THR A 328 19.09 0.38 -0.07
N LEU A 329 18.85 0.82 1.16
CA LEU A 329 18.57 2.22 1.47
C LEU A 329 19.73 3.14 1.08
N GLU A 330 20.94 2.83 1.51
CA GLU A 330 22.13 3.64 1.22
C GLU A 330 22.49 3.64 -0.28
N TRP A 331 22.39 2.48 -0.94
CA TRP A 331 22.55 2.41 -2.39
C TRP A 331 21.54 3.30 -3.11
N SER A 332 20.27 3.25 -2.70
CA SER A 332 19.21 4.06 -3.30
C SER A 332 19.46 5.55 -3.14
N LYS A 333 19.84 6.02 -1.93
CA LYS A 333 20.17 7.42 -1.68
C LYS A 333 21.33 7.90 -2.57
N LYS A 334 22.37 7.06 -2.69
CA LYS A 334 23.56 7.37 -3.52
C LYS A 334 23.24 7.47 -5.00
N VAL A 335 22.39 6.57 -5.50
CA VAL A 335 22.10 6.44 -6.93
C VAL A 335 21.04 7.42 -7.39
N PHE A 336 19.90 7.47 -6.71
CA PHE A 336 18.81 8.38 -7.07
C PHE A 336 19.04 9.82 -6.62
N ARG A 337 19.92 10.06 -5.64
CA ARG A 337 20.27 11.39 -5.08
C ARG A 337 19.08 12.16 -4.54
N VAL A 338 18.09 11.46 -4.02
CA VAL A 338 16.90 12.02 -3.39
C VAL A 338 16.65 11.33 -2.03
N PRO A 339 15.84 11.93 -1.14
CA PRO A 339 15.38 11.24 0.06
C PRO A 339 14.70 9.92 -0.30
N VAL A 340 15.01 8.86 0.45
CA VAL A 340 14.35 7.54 0.37
C VAL A 340 13.61 7.35 1.68
N LEU A 341 12.28 7.26 1.57
CA LEU A 341 11.37 7.33 2.71
C LEU A 341 10.52 6.07 2.77
N ASP A 342 10.67 5.32 3.85
CA ASP A 342 9.84 4.17 4.11
C ASP A 342 8.52 4.59 4.76
N HIS A 343 7.45 3.83 4.50
CA HIS A 343 6.15 4.00 5.10
C HIS A 343 5.43 2.66 5.19
N TRP A 344 4.59 2.52 6.22
CA TRP A 344 3.92 1.25 6.50
C TRP A 344 2.41 1.39 6.49
N TRP A 345 1.75 0.42 5.87
CA TRP A 345 0.31 0.30 5.75
C TRP A 345 -0.13 -1.10 5.36
N GLN A 346 -1.42 -1.32 5.31
CA GLN A 346 -2.03 -2.62 5.02
C GLN A 346 -3.16 -2.47 3.99
N THR A 347 -3.58 -3.58 3.41
CA THR A 347 -4.75 -3.60 2.52
C THR A 347 -5.99 -3.09 3.26
N GLU A 348 -6.13 -3.42 4.51
CA GLU A 348 -7.23 -3.04 5.40
C GLU A 348 -7.34 -1.53 5.59
N THR A 349 -6.23 -0.82 5.64
CA THR A 349 -6.22 0.64 5.83
C THR A 349 -6.33 1.43 4.53
N GLY A 350 -5.86 0.87 3.41
CA GLY A 350 -5.93 1.49 2.08
C GLY A 350 -5.07 2.74 1.89
N SER A 351 -4.39 3.20 2.94
CA SER A 351 -3.47 4.33 2.97
C SER A 351 -2.43 4.15 4.07
N PRO A 352 -1.31 4.90 4.07
CA PRO A 352 -0.28 4.79 5.09
C PRO A 352 -0.78 5.01 6.51
N ILE A 353 -0.42 4.09 7.41
CA ILE A 353 -0.63 4.19 8.87
C ILE A 353 0.49 5.04 9.47
N THR A 354 1.73 4.79 9.02
CA THR A 354 2.90 5.61 9.37
C THR A 354 3.65 6.04 8.11
N ALA A 355 4.18 7.25 8.13
CA ALA A 355 4.95 7.83 7.04
C ALA A 355 5.77 9.02 7.51
N SER A 356 6.67 9.50 6.68
CA SER A 356 7.41 10.75 6.97
C SER A 356 6.56 12.01 6.85
N CYS A 357 5.40 11.97 6.18
CA CYS A 357 4.49 13.11 5.99
C CYS A 357 5.24 14.39 5.57
N ILE A 358 6.01 14.31 4.50
CA ILE A 358 6.88 15.42 4.05
C ILE A 358 6.10 16.66 3.61
N GLY A 359 4.85 16.48 3.20
CA GLY A 359 3.95 17.60 2.89
C GLY A 359 3.55 18.42 4.11
N LEU A 360 3.74 17.89 5.31
CA LEU A 360 3.53 18.56 6.60
C LEU A 360 4.86 19.01 7.25
N GLY A 361 5.92 19.11 6.46
CA GLY A 361 7.21 19.64 6.92
C GLY A 361 8.06 18.71 7.78
N ASN A 362 7.77 17.42 7.83
CA ASN A 362 8.63 16.46 8.52
C ASN A 362 9.97 16.24 7.81
N SER A 363 10.93 15.70 8.55
CA SER A 363 12.27 15.40 8.06
C SER A 363 12.26 14.49 6.84
N LYS A 364 13.08 14.82 5.86
CA LYS A 364 13.40 14.01 4.68
C LYS A 364 14.59 13.07 4.91
N THR A 365 15.19 13.14 6.09
CA THR A 365 16.34 12.32 6.50
C THR A 365 16.06 11.64 7.85
N PRO A 366 15.02 10.80 7.93
CA PRO A 366 14.70 10.08 9.16
C PRO A 366 15.78 9.03 9.47
N PRO A 367 15.83 8.49 10.70
CA PRO A 367 16.73 7.39 11.06
C PRO A 367 16.55 6.17 10.13
N PRO A 368 17.59 5.39 9.87
CA PRO A 368 17.47 4.19 9.02
C PRO A 368 16.62 3.11 9.67
N GLY A 369 15.93 2.30 8.86
CA GLY A 369 15.17 1.12 9.27
C GLY A 369 13.81 1.40 9.91
N GLN A 370 13.39 2.67 10.00
CA GLN A 370 12.07 3.07 10.48
C GLN A 370 11.07 3.18 9.32
N ALA A 371 9.77 3.10 9.64
CA ALA A 371 8.67 3.20 8.69
C ALA A 371 7.80 4.48 8.89
N GLY A 372 8.42 5.58 9.33
CA GLY A 372 7.75 6.87 9.57
C GLY A 372 7.16 7.04 10.95
N LYS A 373 6.44 8.14 11.12
CA LYS A 373 5.63 8.47 12.30
C LYS A 373 4.16 8.26 11.97
N SER A 374 3.32 8.16 13.00
CA SER A 374 1.87 8.01 12.82
C SER A 374 1.32 9.09 11.88
N VAL A 375 0.62 8.68 10.84
CA VAL A 375 -0.09 9.61 9.97
C VAL A 375 -1.25 10.24 10.76
N PRO A 376 -1.55 11.54 10.63
CA PRO A 376 -2.71 12.15 11.25
C PRO A 376 -4.00 11.34 11.06
N GLY A 377 -4.71 11.10 12.17
CA GLY A 377 -5.85 10.19 12.25
C GLY A 377 -5.53 8.79 12.76
N TYR A 378 -4.28 8.32 12.68
CA TYR A 378 -3.87 7.02 13.22
C TYR A 378 -3.18 7.17 14.58
N ASN A 379 -3.85 6.76 15.65
CA ASN A 379 -3.25 6.70 16.98
C ASN A 379 -2.55 5.37 17.19
N VAL A 380 -1.33 5.25 16.63
CA VAL A 380 -0.53 4.03 16.68
C VAL A 380 0.09 3.85 18.06
N MET A 381 0.00 2.66 18.61
CA MET A 381 0.57 2.29 19.90
C MET A 381 1.26 0.93 19.80
N VAL A 382 2.20 0.67 20.71
CA VAL A 382 2.81 -0.64 20.88
C VAL A 382 2.46 -1.17 22.27
N LEU A 383 1.77 -2.31 22.30
CA LEU A 383 1.26 -2.93 23.52
C LEU A 383 1.90 -4.31 23.75
N ASP A 384 1.96 -4.70 25.02
CA ASP A 384 2.19 -6.10 25.37
C ASP A 384 0.90 -6.94 25.23
N ASP A 385 0.98 -8.22 25.56
CA ASP A 385 -0.18 -9.12 25.47
C ASP A 385 -1.23 -8.86 26.59
N ASN A 386 -0.89 -8.07 27.62
CA ASN A 386 -1.79 -7.60 28.67
C ASN A 386 -2.37 -6.21 28.40
N MET A 387 -2.25 -5.72 27.16
CA MET A 387 -2.71 -4.39 26.72
C MET A 387 -2.01 -3.21 27.41
N GLN A 388 -0.83 -3.42 28.02
CA GLN A 388 -0.06 -2.34 28.62
C GLN A 388 0.83 -1.69 27.57
N LYS A 389 0.84 -0.35 27.54
CA LYS A 389 1.70 0.41 26.63
C LYS A 389 3.18 0.16 26.98
N LEU A 390 3.93 -0.27 26.00
CA LEU A 390 5.35 -0.51 26.16
C LEU A 390 6.17 0.77 26.11
N LYS A 391 7.34 0.74 26.75
CA LYS A 391 8.35 1.80 26.68
C LYS A 391 8.97 1.82 25.28
N ALA A 392 9.62 2.95 24.95
CA ALA A 392 10.37 3.07 23.71
C ALA A 392 11.36 1.91 23.53
N ARG A 393 11.54 1.49 22.28
CA ARG A 393 12.42 0.38 21.83
C ARG A 393 12.07 -1.00 22.38
N CYS A 394 10.91 -1.17 23.03
CA CYS A 394 10.43 -2.48 23.46
C CYS A 394 9.53 -3.09 22.37
N LEU A 395 9.87 -4.31 21.94
CA LEU A 395 9.11 -5.06 20.94
C LEU A 395 7.75 -5.49 21.48
N GLY A 396 6.68 -5.15 20.78
CA GLY A 396 5.32 -5.52 21.15
C GLY A 396 4.39 -5.62 19.95
N ASN A 397 3.10 -5.74 20.23
CA ASN A 397 2.05 -5.73 19.20
C ASN A 397 1.76 -4.30 18.77
N ILE A 398 1.81 -4.05 17.47
CA ILE A 398 1.45 -2.75 16.91
C ILE A 398 -0.07 -2.72 16.77
N VAL A 399 -0.70 -1.74 17.42
CA VAL A 399 -2.15 -1.54 17.36
C VAL A 399 -2.50 -0.10 17.04
N VAL A 400 -3.71 0.14 16.53
CA VAL A 400 -4.22 1.49 16.31
C VAL A 400 -5.45 1.70 17.18
N LYS A 401 -5.43 2.72 18.05
CA LYS A 401 -6.57 3.06 18.90
C LYS A 401 -7.73 3.56 18.05
N LEU A 402 -8.92 3.04 18.32
CA LEU A 402 -10.15 3.44 17.61
C LEU A 402 -10.60 4.86 18.00
N PRO A 403 -11.29 5.57 17.08
CA PRO A 403 -11.73 5.15 15.75
C PRO A 403 -10.59 5.14 14.72
N LEU A 404 -10.69 4.29 13.69
CA LEU A 404 -9.83 4.37 12.52
C LEU A 404 -10.20 5.62 11.69
N PRO A 405 -9.24 6.25 11.01
CA PRO A 405 -9.52 7.40 10.15
C PRO A 405 -10.35 7.01 8.91
N PRO A 406 -10.90 8.00 8.16
CA PRO A 406 -11.65 7.72 6.94
C PRO A 406 -10.81 6.94 5.93
N GLY A 407 -11.48 6.10 5.13
CA GLY A 407 -10.82 5.26 4.10
C GLY A 407 -10.33 3.91 4.57
N ALA A 408 -10.28 3.64 5.88
CA ALA A 408 -10.09 2.29 6.38
C ALA A 408 -11.29 1.38 5.98
N PHE A 409 -11.05 0.08 5.95
CA PHE A 409 -12.08 -0.90 5.55
C PHE A 409 -13.32 -0.86 6.44
N SER A 410 -14.50 -1.07 5.84
CA SER A 410 -15.77 -1.09 6.57
C SER A 410 -16.17 -2.50 7.05
N GLY A 411 -15.47 -3.53 6.60
CA GLY A 411 -15.75 -4.93 6.96
C GLY A 411 -15.07 -5.93 6.04
N LEU A 412 -15.37 -7.20 6.27
CA LEU A 412 -15.04 -8.29 5.34
C LEU A 412 -16.29 -8.74 4.60
N TRP A 413 -16.18 -8.91 3.29
CA TRP A 413 -17.31 -9.30 2.43
C TRP A 413 -17.94 -10.62 2.89
N LYS A 414 -19.23 -10.55 3.23
CA LYS A 414 -20.02 -11.67 3.73
C LYS A 414 -19.41 -12.40 4.95
N ASN A 415 -18.56 -11.74 5.75
CA ASN A 415 -17.90 -12.36 6.90
C ASN A 415 -17.63 -11.36 8.04
N GLN A 416 -18.70 -10.82 8.61
CA GLN A 416 -18.62 -9.86 9.73
C GLN A 416 -18.10 -10.49 11.03
N GLU A 417 -18.32 -11.77 11.23
CA GLU A 417 -17.77 -12.49 12.39
C GLU A 417 -16.25 -12.51 12.35
N ALA A 418 -15.67 -12.93 11.22
CA ALA A 418 -14.22 -12.89 11.04
C ALA A 418 -13.66 -11.46 11.12
N PHE A 419 -14.39 -10.44 10.67
CA PHE A 419 -14.00 -9.04 10.81
C PHE A 419 -13.80 -8.64 12.28
N LYS A 420 -14.77 -8.98 13.15
CA LYS A 420 -14.67 -8.69 14.58
C LYS A 420 -13.57 -9.50 15.25
N HIS A 421 -13.62 -10.81 15.05
CA HIS A 421 -12.70 -11.76 15.67
C HIS A 421 -11.22 -11.45 15.34
N LEU A 422 -10.90 -11.26 14.06
CA LEU A 422 -9.50 -11.10 13.64
C LEU A 422 -8.89 -9.76 14.04
N TYR A 423 -9.69 -8.68 14.04
CA TYR A 423 -9.11 -7.34 14.12
C TYR A 423 -9.43 -6.58 15.41
N PHE A 424 -10.40 -7.03 16.22
CA PHE A 424 -10.90 -6.22 17.33
C PHE A 424 -11.11 -6.96 18.66
N GLU A 425 -11.08 -8.30 18.68
CA GLU A 425 -11.31 -9.08 19.91
C GLU A 425 -10.08 -9.17 20.78
N LYS A 426 -8.90 -9.37 20.18
CA LYS A 426 -7.66 -9.54 20.96
C LYS A 426 -7.31 -8.29 21.76
N PHE A 427 -7.55 -7.11 21.21
CA PHE A 427 -7.27 -5.81 21.83
C PHE A 427 -8.52 -4.93 21.81
N PRO A 428 -9.45 -5.06 22.79
CA PRO A 428 -10.65 -4.24 22.83
C PRO A 428 -10.36 -2.75 22.82
N GLY A 429 -11.02 -2.01 21.90
CA GLY A 429 -10.80 -0.57 21.71
C GLY A 429 -9.65 -0.23 20.75
N TYR A 430 -9.00 -1.24 20.17
CA TYR A 430 -7.94 -1.08 19.18
C TYR A 430 -8.20 -1.93 17.93
N TYR A 431 -7.63 -1.50 16.84
CA TYR A 431 -7.45 -2.31 15.63
C TYR A 431 -6.13 -3.07 15.76
N ASP A 432 -6.18 -4.40 15.75
CA ASP A 432 -5.01 -5.28 15.73
C ASP A 432 -4.44 -5.34 14.31
N THR A 433 -3.24 -4.81 14.13
CA THR A 433 -2.57 -4.84 12.83
C THR A 433 -1.94 -6.20 12.53
N MET A 434 -1.83 -7.08 13.51
CA MET A 434 -1.12 -8.36 13.44
C MET A 434 0.37 -8.19 13.08
N ASP A 435 0.91 -7.00 13.22
CA ASP A 435 2.33 -6.71 13.05
C ASP A 435 2.97 -6.44 14.41
N ALA A 436 4.25 -6.82 14.54
CA ALA A 436 5.06 -6.61 15.72
C ALA A 436 6.17 -5.61 15.43
N GLY A 437 6.45 -4.74 16.39
CA GLY A 437 7.46 -3.70 16.24
C GLY A 437 7.66 -2.91 17.52
N TYR A 438 8.37 -1.81 17.42
CA TYR A 438 8.58 -0.87 18.51
C TYR A 438 8.56 0.58 18.01
N MET A 439 8.29 1.50 18.91
CA MET A 439 8.49 2.94 18.69
C MET A 439 9.75 3.40 19.38
N ASP A 440 10.47 4.35 18.78
CA ASP A 440 11.57 5.03 19.48
C ASP A 440 11.08 6.25 20.27
N GLU A 441 12.02 6.95 20.91
CA GLU A 441 11.76 8.11 21.75
C GLU A 441 11.25 9.33 20.95
N GLU A 442 11.55 9.36 19.64
CA GLU A 442 11.09 10.41 18.72
C GLU A 442 9.75 10.10 18.07
N GLY A 443 9.19 8.90 18.32
CA GLY A 443 7.92 8.42 17.78
C GLY A 443 8.01 7.83 16.38
N TYR A 444 9.20 7.44 15.92
CA TYR A 444 9.34 6.64 14.71
C TYR A 444 8.99 5.18 14.99
N LEU A 445 8.21 4.58 14.10
CA LEU A 445 7.83 3.17 14.18
C LEU A 445 8.84 2.30 13.43
N TYR A 446 9.24 1.21 14.06
CA TYR A 446 10.04 0.14 13.48
C TYR A 446 9.19 -1.12 13.40
N VAL A 447 8.74 -1.48 12.20
CA VAL A 447 7.98 -2.71 11.96
C VAL A 447 8.98 -3.84 11.78
N MET A 448 8.93 -4.83 12.68
CA MET A 448 9.97 -5.86 12.75
C MET A 448 9.55 -7.17 12.12
N SER A 449 8.30 -7.58 12.27
CA SER A 449 7.75 -8.82 11.70
C SER A 449 6.23 -8.86 11.85
N ARG A 450 5.59 -9.90 11.28
CA ARG A 450 4.24 -10.29 11.70
C ARG A 450 4.29 -10.83 13.12
N VAL A 451 3.19 -10.68 13.88
CA VAL A 451 3.09 -11.28 15.22
C VAL A 451 3.30 -12.79 15.17
N ASP A 452 2.78 -13.45 14.11
CA ASP A 452 2.95 -14.89 13.88
C ASP A 452 4.41 -15.29 13.58
N ASP A 453 5.25 -14.35 13.15
CA ASP A 453 6.67 -14.56 12.83
C ASP A 453 7.60 -14.18 14.01
N VAL A 454 7.05 -13.76 15.15
CA VAL A 454 7.80 -13.52 16.38
C VAL A 454 8.12 -14.86 17.02
N ILE A 455 9.42 -15.12 17.22
CA ILE A 455 9.91 -16.36 17.80
C ILE A 455 10.01 -16.17 19.32
N ASN A 456 9.31 -17.01 20.08
CA ASN A 456 9.36 -16.96 21.54
C ASN A 456 10.45 -17.90 22.05
N VAL A 457 11.59 -17.33 22.45
CA VAL A 457 12.78 -18.06 22.91
C VAL A 457 12.87 -17.91 24.44
N ALA A 458 12.52 -18.94 25.18
CA ALA A 458 12.57 -18.94 26.67
C ALA A 458 11.90 -17.70 27.28
N GLY A 459 10.74 -17.28 26.77
CA GLY A 459 10.00 -16.10 27.20
C GLY A 459 10.44 -14.78 26.58
N HIS A 460 11.49 -14.76 25.78
CA HIS A 460 11.91 -13.57 25.05
C HIS A 460 11.30 -13.55 23.64
N ARG A 461 10.67 -12.43 23.28
CA ARG A 461 10.10 -12.21 21.94
C ARG A 461 11.21 -11.74 21.00
N ILE A 462 11.62 -12.59 20.07
CA ILE A 462 12.68 -12.32 19.10
C ILE A 462 12.04 -12.15 17.72
N SER A 463 12.36 -11.05 17.05
CA SER A 463 11.91 -10.82 15.68
C SER A 463 12.68 -11.70 14.70
N ALA A 464 11.98 -12.52 13.93
CA ALA A 464 12.57 -13.25 12.81
C ALA A 464 13.24 -12.29 11.81
N GLY A 465 12.59 -11.16 11.48
CA GLY A 465 13.12 -10.15 10.58
C GLY A 465 14.41 -9.49 11.06
N ALA A 466 14.59 -9.29 12.39
CA ALA A 466 15.84 -8.77 12.94
C ALA A 466 17.01 -9.75 12.75
N ILE A 467 16.75 -11.05 12.91
CA ILE A 467 17.74 -12.08 12.65
C ILE A 467 18.05 -12.17 11.15
N GLU A 468 17.02 -12.11 10.28
CA GLU A 468 17.18 -12.09 8.83
C GLU A 468 18.08 -10.93 8.37
N GLU A 469 17.85 -9.72 8.89
CA GLU A 469 18.69 -8.57 8.59
C GLU A 469 20.14 -8.78 9.01
N SER A 470 20.35 -9.33 10.20
CA SER A 470 21.69 -9.67 10.67
C SER A 470 22.36 -10.71 9.78
N VAL A 471 21.64 -11.75 9.37
CA VAL A 471 22.15 -12.79 8.48
C VAL A 471 22.44 -12.23 7.08
N LEU A 472 21.54 -11.41 6.53
CA LEU A 472 21.71 -10.79 5.21
C LEU A 472 22.84 -9.76 5.15
N SER A 473 23.22 -9.14 6.28
CA SER A 473 24.38 -8.26 6.35
C SER A 473 25.72 -9.01 6.23
N HIS A 474 25.70 -10.34 6.33
CA HIS A 474 26.86 -11.16 6.04
C HIS A 474 27.06 -11.28 4.53
N GLY A 475 28.22 -10.86 4.02
CA GLY A 475 28.50 -10.70 2.58
C GLY A 475 28.32 -11.94 1.71
N THR A 476 28.25 -13.14 2.30
CA THR A 476 28.07 -14.42 1.56
C THR A 476 26.62 -14.81 1.37
N VAL A 477 25.67 -14.22 2.11
CA VAL A 477 24.24 -14.56 2.03
C VAL A 477 23.54 -13.65 1.04
N GLY A 478 22.82 -14.25 0.10
CA GLY A 478 22.05 -13.53 -0.92
C GLY A 478 20.55 -13.38 -0.56
N ASP A 479 19.98 -14.38 0.14
CA ASP A 479 18.59 -14.36 0.59
C ASP A 479 18.45 -15.18 1.88
N CYS A 480 17.48 -14.84 2.75
CA CYS A 480 17.31 -15.49 4.04
C CYS A 480 15.85 -15.46 4.49
N ALA A 481 15.42 -16.56 5.09
CA ALA A 481 14.16 -16.62 5.84
C ALA A 481 14.41 -17.28 7.20
N VAL A 482 13.95 -16.66 8.28
CA VAL A 482 14.08 -17.20 9.65
C VAL A 482 12.72 -17.62 10.16
N VAL A 483 12.67 -18.83 10.71
CA VAL A 483 11.46 -19.39 11.35
C VAL A 483 11.79 -19.99 12.71
N GLY A 484 10.79 -20.11 13.57
CA GLY A 484 10.92 -20.80 14.86
C GLY A 484 10.92 -22.31 14.66
N LYS A 485 12.02 -22.98 15.07
CA LYS A 485 12.09 -24.43 15.26
C LYS A 485 11.73 -24.77 16.69
N GLU A 486 10.86 -25.76 16.89
CA GLU A 486 10.48 -26.20 18.23
C GLU A 486 11.70 -26.74 19.01
N ASP A 487 11.82 -26.31 20.27
CA ASP A 487 12.88 -26.72 21.20
C ASP A 487 12.26 -27.11 22.54
N PRO A 488 12.56 -28.31 23.09
CA PRO A 488 11.94 -28.79 24.32
C PRO A 488 12.19 -27.93 25.57
N LEU A 489 13.30 -27.18 25.60
CA LEU A 489 13.69 -26.36 26.74
C LEU A 489 13.34 -24.90 26.59
N LYS A 490 13.40 -24.36 25.36
CA LYS A 490 13.26 -22.93 25.09
C LYS A 490 11.94 -22.57 24.41
N GLY A 491 11.08 -23.56 24.15
CA GLY A 491 9.87 -23.43 23.38
C GLY A 491 10.18 -23.38 21.87
N HIS A 492 10.85 -22.33 21.43
CA HIS A 492 11.36 -22.23 20.04
C HIS A 492 12.78 -21.69 20.03
N VAL A 493 13.52 -22.04 18.99
CA VAL A 493 14.80 -21.44 18.62
C VAL A 493 14.79 -21.01 17.17
N PRO A 494 15.43 -19.89 16.80
CA PRO A 494 15.49 -19.47 15.42
C PRO A 494 16.30 -20.41 14.56
N LEU A 495 15.76 -20.79 13.39
CA LEU A 495 16.45 -21.50 12.32
C LEU A 495 16.40 -20.64 11.05
N ALA A 496 17.56 -20.37 10.46
CA ALA A 496 17.66 -19.64 9.19
C ALA A 496 17.69 -20.61 8.00
N LEU A 497 16.92 -20.32 6.97
CA LEU A 497 17.04 -20.92 5.64
C LEU A 497 17.76 -19.90 4.77
N CYS A 498 18.99 -20.18 4.35
CA CYS A 498 19.89 -19.24 3.69
C CYS A 498 20.17 -19.66 2.24
N VAL A 499 20.15 -18.69 1.34
CA VAL A 499 20.64 -18.84 -0.03
C VAL A 499 21.99 -18.13 -0.12
N LEU A 500 23.04 -18.86 -0.51
CA LEU A 500 24.36 -18.28 -0.69
C LEU A 500 24.44 -17.50 -2.01
N ARG A 501 25.29 -16.50 -2.05
CA ARG A 501 25.61 -15.78 -3.30
C ARG A 501 26.45 -16.67 -4.20
N GLU A 502 26.37 -16.47 -5.50
CA GLU A 502 27.21 -17.17 -6.47
C GLU A 502 28.70 -16.77 -6.32
N GLY A 503 29.59 -17.69 -6.61
CA GLY A 503 31.03 -17.43 -6.61
C GLY A 503 31.72 -17.41 -5.24
N ILE A 504 31.09 -17.95 -4.19
CA ILE A 504 31.66 -18.01 -2.85
C ILE A 504 32.63 -19.17 -2.74
N ASN A 505 33.89 -18.89 -2.35
CA ASN A 505 34.97 -19.88 -2.16
C ASN A 505 35.08 -20.33 -0.69
N THR A 506 33.99 -20.36 0.07
CA THR A 506 34.00 -20.74 1.49
C THR A 506 33.02 -21.90 1.72
N THR A 507 33.33 -22.77 2.68
CA THR A 507 32.46 -23.92 3.01
C THR A 507 31.23 -23.48 3.78
N GLU A 508 30.14 -24.22 3.62
CA GLU A 508 28.86 -23.94 4.37
C GLU A 508 29.09 -23.93 5.89
N GLU A 509 29.95 -24.81 6.40
CA GLU A 509 30.32 -24.86 7.84
C GLU A 509 31.00 -23.58 8.31
N GLN A 510 31.89 -23.02 7.49
CA GLN A 510 32.57 -21.77 7.82
C GLN A 510 31.58 -20.61 7.80
N VAL A 511 30.75 -20.51 6.79
CA VAL A 511 29.68 -19.50 6.68
C VAL A 511 28.73 -19.59 7.86
N LEU A 512 28.32 -20.81 8.27
CA LEU A 512 27.46 -21.02 9.42
C LEU A 512 28.07 -20.48 10.72
N LYS A 513 29.36 -20.78 10.99
CA LYS A 513 30.07 -20.27 12.18
C LYS A 513 30.13 -18.73 12.19
N GLU A 514 30.39 -18.14 11.05
CA GLU A 514 30.46 -16.68 10.90
C GLU A 514 29.09 -16.03 11.11
N ILE A 515 28.02 -16.57 10.52
CA ILE A 515 26.66 -16.11 10.71
C ILE A 515 26.23 -16.20 12.17
N ILE A 516 26.47 -17.33 12.84
CA ILE A 516 26.15 -17.51 14.27
C ILE A 516 26.86 -16.44 15.11
N LYS A 517 28.16 -16.24 14.86
CA LYS A 517 28.94 -15.21 15.56
C LYS A 517 28.36 -13.82 15.31
N HIS A 518 28.02 -13.52 14.08
CA HIS A 518 27.48 -12.22 13.65
C HIS A 518 26.11 -11.94 14.30
N VAL A 519 25.18 -12.88 14.26
CA VAL A 519 23.87 -12.76 14.91
C VAL A 519 24.02 -12.62 16.43
N ARG A 520 24.94 -13.37 17.05
CA ARG A 520 25.21 -13.24 18.50
C ARG A 520 25.75 -11.86 18.89
N GLN A 521 26.53 -11.22 18.02
CA GLN A 521 27.05 -9.87 18.26
C GLN A 521 26.00 -8.78 18.04
N SER A 522 25.14 -8.91 17.03
CA SER A 522 24.17 -7.90 16.64
C SER A 522 22.84 -7.96 17.43
N ILE A 523 22.33 -9.17 17.66
CA ILE A 523 21.06 -9.41 18.38
C ILE A 523 21.29 -9.78 19.85
N GLY A 524 22.39 -10.45 20.13
CA GLY A 524 22.75 -10.95 21.45
C GLY A 524 22.50 -12.45 21.63
N PRO A 525 23.09 -13.05 22.69
CA PRO A 525 22.95 -14.48 22.98
C PRO A 525 21.52 -14.89 23.35
N VAL A 526 20.67 -13.94 23.72
CA VAL A 526 19.25 -14.14 24.05
C VAL A 526 18.44 -14.72 22.89
N ALA A 527 18.84 -14.45 21.63
CA ALA A 527 18.20 -15.01 20.46
C ALA A 527 18.36 -16.54 20.35
N ALA A 528 19.35 -17.12 21.06
CA ALA A 528 19.68 -18.54 20.99
C ALA A 528 19.83 -19.07 19.54
N PHE A 529 20.28 -18.22 18.64
CA PHE A 529 20.51 -18.59 17.24
C PHE A 529 21.70 -19.55 17.14
N GLN A 530 21.45 -20.75 16.63
CA GLN A 530 22.44 -21.84 16.61
C GLN A 530 22.54 -22.54 15.26
N GLY A 531 21.65 -22.24 14.30
CA GLY A 531 21.62 -22.99 13.07
C GLY A 531 21.10 -22.22 11.85
N ALA A 532 21.69 -22.56 10.73
CA ALA A 532 21.18 -22.23 9.41
C ALA A 532 21.23 -23.47 8.52
N VAL A 533 20.32 -23.54 7.58
CA VAL A 533 20.26 -24.56 6.54
C VAL A 533 20.42 -23.85 5.20
N PHE A 534 21.34 -24.33 4.37
CA PHE A 534 21.59 -23.73 3.06
C PHE A 534 20.72 -24.38 2.01
N VAL A 535 19.98 -23.57 1.27
CA VAL A 535 19.04 -23.97 0.23
C VAL A 535 19.34 -23.25 -1.07
N LYS A 536 18.97 -23.83 -2.20
CA LYS A 536 19.20 -23.21 -3.51
C LYS A 536 18.32 -21.98 -3.72
N GLN A 537 17.10 -21.99 -3.19
CA GLN A 537 16.12 -20.94 -3.38
C GLN A 537 15.10 -20.98 -2.24
N LEU A 538 14.56 -19.80 -1.87
CA LEU A 538 13.43 -19.69 -0.95
C LEU A 538 12.10 -19.66 -1.72
N PRO A 539 11.02 -20.29 -1.20
CA PRO A 539 9.71 -20.20 -1.81
C PRO A 539 9.17 -18.78 -1.69
N LYS A 540 8.66 -18.27 -2.80
CA LYS A 540 8.06 -16.93 -2.85
C LYS A 540 6.71 -16.99 -3.54
N THR A 541 5.82 -16.12 -3.11
CA THR A 541 4.61 -15.83 -3.87
C THR A 541 4.97 -15.04 -5.11
N ARG A 542 4.08 -14.97 -6.11
CA ARG A 542 4.26 -14.11 -7.29
C ARG A 542 4.49 -12.62 -6.96
N SER A 543 4.18 -12.21 -5.74
CA SER A 543 4.46 -10.88 -5.21
C SER A 543 5.78 -10.77 -4.44
N GLY A 544 6.61 -11.81 -4.44
CA GLY A 544 7.91 -11.85 -3.77
C GLY A 544 7.85 -12.16 -2.26
N LYS A 545 6.66 -12.36 -1.67
CA LYS A 545 6.53 -12.65 -0.23
C LYS A 545 6.89 -14.10 0.09
N ILE A 546 7.69 -14.30 1.14
CA ILE A 546 8.04 -15.61 1.67
C ILE A 546 6.87 -16.15 2.53
N PRO A 547 6.37 -17.36 2.28
CA PRO A 547 5.28 -17.97 3.04
C PRO A 547 5.80 -18.58 4.36
N ARG A 548 6.15 -17.75 5.35
CA ARG A 548 6.82 -18.18 6.60
C ARG A 548 6.02 -19.21 7.39
N SER A 549 4.70 -19.11 7.42
CA SER A 549 3.85 -20.10 8.11
C SER A 549 4.00 -21.51 7.54
N ALA A 550 4.08 -21.63 6.20
CA ALA A 550 4.33 -22.91 5.54
C ALA A 550 5.76 -23.40 5.78
N LEU A 551 6.76 -22.49 5.77
CA LEU A 551 8.15 -22.85 6.10
C LEU A 551 8.31 -23.27 7.57
N SER A 552 7.66 -22.58 8.51
CA SER A 552 7.67 -22.94 9.92
C SER A 552 7.05 -24.33 10.15
N ALA A 553 5.93 -24.62 9.50
CA ALA A 553 5.30 -25.93 9.56
C ALA A 553 6.23 -27.02 8.99
N LEU A 554 6.85 -26.74 7.82
CA LEU A 554 7.81 -27.65 7.19
C LEU A 554 9.00 -27.98 8.10
N VAL A 555 9.63 -26.94 8.67
CA VAL A 555 10.80 -27.11 9.60
C VAL A 555 10.45 -27.92 10.84
N ASN A 556 9.19 -27.84 11.30
CA ASN A 556 8.71 -28.56 12.47
C ASN A 556 8.01 -29.89 12.13
N GLY A 557 8.12 -30.38 10.88
CA GLY A 557 7.51 -31.65 10.45
C GLY A 557 5.98 -31.66 10.51
N LYS A 558 5.34 -30.48 10.50
CA LYS A 558 3.88 -30.33 10.55
C LYS A 558 3.27 -30.27 9.16
N PRO A 559 2.01 -30.69 8.98
CA PRO A 559 1.29 -30.51 7.73
C PRO A 559 1.22 -29.02 7.33
N TYR A 560 1.48 -28.73 6.07
CA TYR A 560 1.37 -27.38 5.51
C TYR A 560 0.62 -27.37 4.19
N LYS A 561 0.04 -26.22 3.85
CA LYS A 561 -0.64 -26.01 2.57
C LYS A 561 0.18 -25.07 1.69
N VAL A 562 0.44 -25.52 0.48
CA VAL A 562 1.02 -24.65 -0.56
C VAL A 562 -0.12 -23.91 -1.25
N THR A 563 -0.11 -22.60 -1.13
CA THR A 563 -1.16 -21.76 -1.75
C THR A 563 -0.93 -21.62 -3.26
N PRO A 564 -1.98 -21.46 -4.09
CA PRO A 564 -1.85 -21.27 -5.54
C PRO A 564 -1.07 -20.01 -5.95
N THR A 565 -0.81 -19.12 -5.00
CA THR A 565 -0.04 -17.89 -5.23
C THR A 565 1.47 -18.10 -5.22
N ILE A 566 1.96 -19.28 -4.83
CA ILE A 566 3.37 -19.62 -4.84
C ILE A 566 3.87 -19.76 -6.29
N GLU A 567 5.01 -19.13 -6.56
CA GLU A 567 5.59 -19.09 -7.91
C GLU A 567 6.07 -20.47 -8.36
N ASP A 568 6.82 -21.15 -7.49
CA ASP A 568 7.31 -22.53 -7.73
C ASP A 568 7.07 -23.42 -6.49
N PRO A 569 6.04 -24.27 -6.50
CA PRO A 569 5.77 -25.21 -5.41
C PRO A 569 6.84 -26.28 -5.19
N SER A 570 7.70 -26.56 -6.18
CA SER A 570 8.73 -27.63 -6.10
C SER A 570 9.82 -27.29 -5.09
N ILE A 571 10.02 -26.02 -4.78
CA ILE A 571 11.00 -25.51 -3.82
C ILE A 571 10.78 -26.10 -2.43
N PHE A 572 9.51 -26.28 -2.01
CA PHE A 572 9.22 -26.90 -0.72
C PHE A 572 9.74 -28.33 -0.58
N ARG A 573 9.64 -29.13 -1.64
CA ARG A 573 10.19 -30.51 -1.65
C ARG A 573 11.71 -30.50 -1.52
N HIS A 574 12.36 -29.58 -2.23
CA HIS A 574 13.82 -29.44 -2.13
C HIS A 574 14.25 -29.08 -0.71
N ILE A 575 13.57 -28.12 -0.06
CA ILE A 575 13.86 -27.73 1.32
C ILE A 575 13.63 -28.92 2.27
N GLU A 576 12.54 -29.68 2.09
CA GLU A 576 12.28 -30.88 2.90
C GLU A 576 13.39 -31.93 2.79
N GLU A 577 13.92 -32.15 1.58
CA GLU A 577 15.07 -33.06 1.36
C GLU A 577 16.35 -32.57 2.07
N VAL A 578 16.60 -31.27 2.02
CA VAL A 578 17.78 -30.67 2.69
C VAL A 578 17.63 -30.77 4.21
N LEU A 579 16.44 -30.48 4.76
CA LEU A 579 16.17 -30.61 6.19
C LEU A 579 16.33 -32.05 6.70
N LYS A 580 15.89 -33.05 5.93
CA LYS A 580 16.06 -34.47 6.24
C LYS A 580 17.54 -34.91 6.27
N LYS A 581 18.42 -34.25 5.49
CA LYS A 581 19.85 -34.51 5.49
C LYS A 581 20.60 -33.82 6.63
N ALA A 582 20.05 -32.71 7.11
CA ALA A 582 20.61 -31.90 8.21
C ALA A 582 20.13 -32.33 9.60
N SER A 583 19.11 -33.20 9.69
CA SER A 583 18.64 -33.85 10.91
C SER A 583 19.41 -35.10 11.22
#